data_234d2cfd73938dc33ec47fdaca12cc20
#
_entry.id   234d2cfd73938dc33ec47fdaca12cc20
#
_cell.length_a   1.000
_cell.length_b   1.000
_cell.length_c   1.000
_cell.angle_alpha   90.00
_cell.angle_beta   90.00
_cell.angle_gamma   90.00
#
_symmetry.space_group_name_H-M   'P 1'
#
loop_
_entity.id
_entity.type
_entity.pdbx_description
1 polymer ?
#
loop_
_entity_poly.entity_id
_entity_poly.type
_entity_poly.pdbx_seq_one_letter_code
_entity_poly.pdbx_strand_id
1 'polypeptide(L)'
;MSFNILVVDDSAVMRAMIIRVLRLTGLSLGEVYEAPNGMEGLRVLDERWVDLALVDINMPVMNGEEMIDKVRNNQTTADLPIIVISTESNLERVESIRKKKVEFVHKPFTPEVLRKTVLQLTGVSNEQLSGENSLPEGGPDF
;
A
#
# COMPACT_ATOMS: atom_id res chain seq x y z
N MET A 1 -10.61 0.63 14.16
CA MET A 1 -10.39 1.07 12.79
C MET A 1 -9.61 0.04 12.00
N SER A 2 -10.03 -0.27 10.79
CA SER A 2 -9.34 -1.23 9.95
C SER A 2 -9.12 -0.64 8.56
N PHE A 3 -8.08 -1.11 7.89
CA PHE A 3 -7.72 -0.66 6.55
C PHE A 3 -8.18 -1.65 5.50
N ASN A 4 -8.91 -1.18 4.51
CA ASN A 4 -9.18 -1.95 3.31
C ASN A 4 -8.05 -1.66 2.34
N ILE A 5 -7.38 -2.69 1.88
CA ILE A 5 -6.13 -2.56 1.13
C ILE A 5 -6.26 -3.19 -0.24
N LEU A 6 -5.68 -2.52 -1.25
CA LEU A 6 -5.57 -3.06 -2.59
C LEU A 6 -4.10 -3.37 -2.86
N VAL A 7 -3.81 -4.59 -3.31
CA VAL A 7 -2.46 -5.00 -3.68
C VAL A 7 -2.43 -5.23 -5.19
N VAL A 8 -1.61 -4.46 -5.90
CA VAL A 8 -1.52 -4.53 -7.36
C VAL A 8 -0.11 -4.99 -7.75
N ASP A 9 -0.02 -6.18 -8.33
CA ASP A 9 1.24 -6.77 -8.76
C ASP A 9 0.89 -7.88 -9.75
N ASP A 10 1.64 -8.03 -10.82
CA ASP A 10 1.32 -9.02 -11.84
C ASP A 10 1.63 -10.45 -11.42
N SER A 11 2.38 -10.63 -10.35
CA SER A 11 2.72 -11.96 -9.83
C SER A 11 1.79 -12.32 -8.66
N ALA A 12 1.03 -13.39 -8.84
CA ALA A 12 0.16 -13.88 -7.77
C ALA A 12 0.96 -14.30 -6.54
N VAL A 13 2.16 -14.86 -6.76
CA VAL A 13 3.05 -15.24 -5.67
C VAL A 13 3.50 -14.02 -4.90
N MET A 14 3.85 -12.96 -5.60
CA MET A 14 4.28 -11.72 -4.96
C MET A 14 3.13 -11.08 -4.19
N ARG A 15 1.92 -11.07 -4.76
CA ARG A 15 0.76 -10.54 -4.04
C ARG A 15 0.55 -11.30 -2.74
N ALA A 16 0.65 -12.63 -2.79
CA ALA A 16 0.50 -13.46 -1.59
C ALA A 16 1.56 -13.12 -0.54
N MET A 17 2.79 -12.89 -0.98
CA MET A 17 3.88 -12.52 -0.08
C MET A 17 3.64 -11.15 0.56
N ILE A 18 3.22 -10.18 -0.23
CA ILE A 18 2.92 -8.84 0.28
C ILE A 18 1.81 -8.91 1.33
N ILE A 19 0.76 -9.66 1.03
CA ILE A 19 -0.36 -9.82 1.95
C ILE A 19 0.10 -10.48 3.25
N ARG A 20 0.96 -11.50 3.13
CA ARG A 20 1.49 -12.16 4.32
C ARG A 20 2.29 -11.19 5.17
N VAL A 21 3.14 -10.37 4.56
CA VAL A 21 3.90 -9.37 5.30
C VAL A 21 2.97 -8.35 5.96
N LEU A 22 1.93 -7.92 5.24
CA LEU A 22 0.93 -7.02 5.81
C LEU A 22 0.31 -7.60 7.08
N ARG A 23 -0.04 -8.87 7.05
CA ARG A 23 -0.66 -9.51 8.22
C ARG A 23 0.31 -9.62 9.38
N LEU A 24 1.61 -9.66 9.10
CA LEU A 24 2.64 -9.72 10.13
C LEU A 24 2.94 -8.35 10.74
N THR A 25 2.43 -7.27 10.15
CA THR A 25 2.68 -5.92 10.67
C THR A 25 1.94 -5.65 11.98
N GLY A 26 0.89 -6.39 12.27
CA GLY A 26 0.03 -6.11 13.41
C GLY A 26 -0.98 -5.01 13.14
N LEU A 27 -1.03 -4.47 11.92
CA LEU A 27 -2.05 -3.48 11.56
C LEU A 27 -3.42 -4.13 11.48
N SER A 28 -4.45 -3.37 11.81
CA SER A 28 -5.82 -3.85 11.71
C SER A 28 -6.27 -3.79 10.27
N LEU A 29 -6.43 -4.96 9.64
CA LEU A 29 -6.80 -5.06 8.24
C LEU A 29 -8.28 -5.39 8.07
N GLY A 30 -8.93 -4.66 7.15
CA GLY A 30 -10.27 -5.01 6.71
C GLY A 30 -10.19 -5.95 5.52
N GLU A 31 -10.84 -5.55 4.41
CA GLU A 31 -10.77 -6.35 3.18
C GLU A 31 -9.43 -6.13 2.48
N VAL A 32 -8.91 -7.20 1.89
CA VAL A 32 -7.69 -7.11 1.09
C VAL A 32 -8.05 -7.55 -0.33
N TYR A 33 -7.94 -6.62 -1.27
CA TYR A 33 -8.25 -6.86 -2.67
C TYR A 33 -6.96 -7.02 -3.46
N GLU A 34 -7.00 -7.78 -4.54
CA GLU A 34 -5.84 -8.02 -5.39
C GLU A 34 -6.15 -7.65 -6.83
N ALA A 35 -5.14 -7.19 -7.55
CA ALA A 35 -5.26 -6.91 -8.98
C ALA A 35 -3.94 -7.25 -9.67
N PRO A 36 -3.99 -7.85 -10.88
CA PRO A 36 -2.78 -8.27 -11.59
C PRO A 36 -2.14 -7.16 -12.44
N ASN A 37 -2.79 -6.03 -12.59
CA ASN A 37 -2.25 -4.91 -13.34
C ASN A 37 -2.99 -3.63 -12.96
N GLY A 38 -2.50 -2.50 -13.50
CA GLY A 38 -3.07 -1.20 -13.17
C GLY A 38 -4.52 -1.03 -13.60
N MET A 39 -4.90 -1.61 -14.73
CA MET A 39 -6.27 -1.51 -15.22
C MET A 39 -7.25 -2.19 -14.26
N GLU A 40 -6.92 -3.41 -13.82
CA GLU A 40 -7.76 -4.11 -12.86
C GLU A 40 -7.74 -3.41 -11.51
N GLY A 41 -6.59 -2.82 -11.14
CA GLY A 41 -6.51 -2.03 -9.92
C GLY A 41 -7.47 -0.85 -9.93
N LEU A 42 -7.53 -0.14 -11.05
CA LEU A 42 -8.48 0.97 -11.19
C LEU A 42 -9.92 0.51 -11.09
N ARG A 43 -10.21 -0.68 -11.62
CA ARG A 43 -11.55 -1.25 -11.52
C ARG A 43 -11.95 -1.50 -10.08
N VAL A 44 -11.02 -2.05 -9.27
CA VAL A 44 -11.28 -2.27 -7.85
C VAL A 44 -11.57 -0.94 -7.16
N LEU A 45 -10.77 0.09 -7.45
CA LEU A 45 -10.97 1.40 -6.83
C LEU A 45 -12.32 2.02 -7.21
N ASP A 46 -12.83 1.68 -8.38
CA ASP A 46 -14.12 2.18 -8.83
C ASP A 46 -15.28 1.49 -8.14
N GLU A 47 -15.10 0.24 -7.71
CA GLU A 47 -16.17 -0.60 -7.16
C GLU A 47 -16.10 -0.80 -5.65
N ARG A 48 -14.94 -0.58 -5.03
CA ARG A 48 -14.74 -0.89 -3.61
C ARG A 48 -14.10 0.27 -2.89
N TRP A 49 -14.38 0.37 -1.60
CA TRP A 49 -13.71 1.36 -0.77
C TRP A 49 -12.33 0.84 -0.38
N VAL A 50 -11.30 1.59 -0.71
CA VAL A 50 -9.92 1.24 -0.42
C VAL A 50 -9.27 2.40 0.34
N ASP A 51 -8.61 2.06 1.44
CA ASP A 51 -7.93 3.06 2.28
C ASP A 51 -6.45 3.20 1.93
N LEU A 52 -5.87 2.19 1.31
CA LEU A 52 -4.44 2.16 1.01
C LEU A 52 -4.19 1.22 -0.16
N ALA A 53 -3.37 1.63 -1.11
CA ALA A 53 -2.97 0.76 -2.23
C ALA A 53 -1.47 0.51 -2.20
N LEU A 54 -1.09 -0.74 -2.42
CA LEU A 54 0.30 -1.16 -2.58
C LEU A 54 0.46 -1.55 -4.04
N VAL A 55 1.35 -0.86 -4.76
CA VAL A 55 1.40 -0.96 -6.22
C VAL A 55 2.82 -1.25 -6.69
N ASP A 56 2.98 -2.29 -7.51
CA ASP A 56 4.24 -2.55 -8.21
C ASP A 56 4.32 -1.63 -9.44
N ILE A 57 5.53 -1.37 -9.90
CA ILE A 57 5.72 -0.50 -11.05
C ILE A 57 5.61 -1.28 -12.36
N ASN A 58 6.33 -2.38 -12.47
CA ASN A 58 6.47 -3.10 -13.74
C ASN A 58 5.41 -4.16 -13.91
N MET A 59 4.36 -3.83 -14.65
CA MET A 59 3.24 -4.72 -14.90
C MET A 59 2.78 -4.61 -16.35
N PRO A 60 2.19 -5.67 -16.92
CA PRO A 60 1.65 -5.59 -18.29
C PRO A 60 0.34 -4.81 -18.30
N VAL A 61 -0.15 -4.50 -19.47
CA VAL A 61 -1.42 -3.81 -19.73
C VAL A 61 -1.37 -2.35 -19.28
N MET A 62 -1.22 -2.12 -17.99
CA MET A 62 -1.05 -0.78 -17.42
C MET A 62 -0.08 -0.91 -16.25
N ASN A 63 1.06 -0.21 -16.33
CA ASN A 63 2.06 -0.26 -15.27
C ASN A 63 1.66 0.62 -14.08
N GLY A 64 2.47 0.54 -13.01
CA GLY A 64 2.16 1.25 -11.78
C GLY A 64 2.16 2.75 -11.91
N GLU A 65 3.09 3.31 -12.69
CA GLU A 65 3.14 4.77 -12.87
C GLU A 65 1.90 5.28 -13.59
N GLU A 66 1.48 4.57 -14.63
CA GLU A 66 0.27 4.92 -15.36
C GLU A 66 -0.96 4.85 -14.46
N MET A 67 -1.02 3.81 -13.64
CA MET A 67 -2.12 3.66 -12.70
C MET A 67 -2.14 4.82 -11.71
N ILE A 68 -0.98 5.15 -11.14
CA ILE A 68 -0.88 6.24 -10.17
C ILE A 68 -1.32 7.57 -10.80
N ASP A 69 -0.90 7.84 -12.02
CA ASP A 69 -1.30 9.07 -12.70
C ASP A 69 -2.83 9.15 -12.83
N LYS A 70 -3.47 8.04 -13.19
CA LYS A 70 -4.92 8.03 -13.31
C LYS A 70 -5.61 8.18 -11.96
N VAL A 71 -5.06 7.57 -10.92
CA VAL A 71 -5.58 7.71 -9.56
C VAL A 71 -5.52 9.19 -9.13
N ARG A 72 -4.39 9.84 -9.37
CA ARG A 72 -4.20 11.24 -8.96
C ARG A 72 -5.04 12.21 -9.76
N ASN A 73 -5.40 11.86 -10.99
CA ASN A 73 -6.23 12.71 -11.84
C ASN A 73 -7.73 12.50 -11.65
N ASN A 74 -8.12 11.58 -10.80
CA ASN A 74 -9.53 11.33 -10.50
C ASN A 74 -9.85 11.94 -9.13
N GLN A 75 -10.82 12.86 -9.10
CA GLN A 75 -11.19 13.56 -7.88
C GLN A 75 -11.50 12.63 -6.70
N THR A 76 -12.12 11.50 -6.99
CA THR A 76 -12.53 10.55 -5.96
C THR A 76 -11.33 9.86 -5.29
N THR A 77 -10.25 9.65 -6.05
CA THR A 77 -9.09 8.91 -5.56
C THR A 77 -7.82 9.74 -5.47
N ALA A 78 -7.91 11.04 -5.75
CA ALA A 78 -6.72 11.91 -5.85
C ALA A 78 -5.82 11.85 -4.62
N ASP A 79 -6.39 11.64 -3.44
CA ASP A 79 -5.64 11.63 -2.19
C ASP A 79 -5.44 10.23 -1.60
N LEU A 80 -5.73 9.20 -2.38
CA LEU A 80 -5.55 7.82 -1.90
C LEU A 80 -4.11 7.58 -1.49
N PRO A 81 -3.85 7.11 -0.26
CA PRO A 81 -2.51 6.71 0.14
C PRO A 81 -2.00 5.57 -0.72
N ILE A 82 -0.81 5.73 -1.29
CA ILE A 82 -0.21 4.71 -2.17
C ILE A 82 1.22 4.45 -1.73
N ILE A 83 1.56 3.18 -1.59
CA ILE A 83 2.94 2.74 -1.38
C ILE A 83 3.35 1.96 -2.62
N VAL A 84 4.43 2.40 -3.27
CA VAL A 84 5.02 1.67 -4.39
C VAL A 84 6.00 0.66 -3.81
N ILE A 85 5.86 -0.60 -4.19
CA ILE A 85 6.76 -1.67 -3.74
C ILE A 85 7.49 -2.21 -4.97
N SER A 86 8.81 -2.00 -5.02
CA SER A 86 9.55 -2.29 -6.24
C SER A 86 11.00 -2.61 -5.95
N THR A 87 11.66 -3.25 -6.93
CA THR A 87 13.10 -3.46 -6.89
C THR A 87 13.87 -2.32 -7.54
N GLU A 88 13.17 -1.30 -8.04
CA GLU A 88 13.81 -0.18 -8.72
C GLU A 88 14.82 0.51 -7.82
N SER A 89 16.04 0.72 -8.31
CA SER A 89 17.09 1.37 -7.53
C SER A 89 17.67 2.62 -8.20
N ASN A 90 17.20 2.96 -9.39
CA ASN A 90 17.62 4.19 -10.05
C ASN A 90 17.06 5.37 -9.29
N LEU A 91 17.93 6.20 -8.72
CA LEU A 91 17.52 7.30 -7.85
C LEU A 91 16.63 8.32 -8.56
N GLU A 92 16.93 8.64 -9.81
CA GLU A 92 16.12 9.59 -10.56
C GLU A 92 14.70 9.06 -10.76
N ARG A 93 14.59 7.78 -11.05
CA ARG A 93 13.29 7.17 -11.26
C ARG A 93 12.49 7.13 -9.97
N VAL A 94 13.15 6.75 -8.87
CA VAL A 94 12.49 6.71 -7.56
C VAL A 94 11.99 8.10 -7.18
N GLU A 95 12.82 9.14 -7.38
CA GLU A 95 12.41 10.50 -7.06
C GLU A 95 11.26 10.97 -7.94
N SER A 96 11.28 10.62 -9.21
CA SER A 96 10.20 10.96 -10.13
C SER A 96 8.87 10.34 -9.66
N ILE A 97 8.93 9.11 -9.19
CA ILE A 97 7.75 8.41 -8.69
C ILE A 97 7.27 9.04 -7.40
N ARG A 98 8.17 9.37 -6.49
CA ARG A 98 7.81 9.99 -5.21
C ARG A 98 7.10 11.33 -5.39
N LYS A 99 7.40 12.05 -6.45
CA LYS A 99 6.73 13.32 -6.73
C LYS A 99 5.24 13.16 -6.98
N LYS A 100 4.78 11.94 -7.20
CA LYS A 100 3.36 11.66 -7.41
C LYS A 100 2.63 11.46 -6.08
N LYS A 101 3.23 11.89 -4.97
CA LYS A 101 2.65 11.82 -3.62
C LYS A 101 2.50 10.39 -3.15
N VAL A 102 3.49 9.56 -3.42
CA VAL A 102 3.51 8.17 -2.98
C VAL A 102 4.74 7.92 -2.13
N GLU A 103 4.67 6.88 -1.29
CA GLU A 103 5.84 6.39 -0.59
C GLU A 103 6.42 5.22 -1.38
N PHE A 104 7.72 5.01 -1.22
CA PHE A 104 8.43 3.97 -1.96
C PHE A 104 9.06 3.00 -0.97
N VAL A 105 8.79 1.70 -1.13
CA VAL A 105 9.41 0.66 -0.34
C VAL A 105 10.16 -0.27 -1.27
N HIS A 106 11.46 -0.39 -1.04
CA HIS A 106 12.33 -1.22 -1.88
C HIS A 106 12.23 -2.69 -1.47
N LYS A 107 12.11 -3.58 -2.45
CA LYS A 107 12.17 -5.02 -2.20
C LYS A 107 13.62 -5.46 -2.05
N PRO A 108 13.94 -6.37 -1.14
CA PRO A 108 13.06 -7.00 -0.17
C PRO A 108 12.78 -6.07 1.02
N PHE A 109 11.67 -6.30 1.70
CA PHE A 109 11.27 -5.43 2.81
C PHE A 109 10.76 -6.28 3.98
N THR A 110 10.68 -5.66 5.16
CA THR A 110 10.26 -6.34 6.39
C THR A 110 8.90 -5.83 6.83
N PRO A 111 8.20 -6.58 7.70
CA PRO A 111 6.95 -6.07 8.28
C PRO A 111 7.15 -4.74 9.00
N GLU A 112 8.30 -4.56 9.68
CA GLU A 112 8.58 -3.33 10.41
C GLU A 112 8.66 -2.12 9.48
N VAL A 113 9.34 -2.27 8.34
CA VAL A 113 9.46 -1.18 7.37
C VAL A 113 8.09 -0.86 6.77
N LEU A 114 7.32 -1.89 6.45
CA LEU A 114 6.00 -1.67 5.86
C LEU A 114 5.08 -0.99 6.87
N ARG A 115 5.08 -1.45 8.12
CA ARG A 115 4.27 -0.83 9.17
C ARG A 115 4.62 0.64 9.33
N LYS A 116 5.91 0.95 9.43
CA LYS A 116 6.36 2.32 9.59
C LYS A 116 5.91 3.19 8.43
N THR A 117 6.03 2.68 7.21
CA THR A 117 5.64 3.43 6.01
C THR A 117 4.14 3.71 6.00
N VAL A 118 3.33 2.72 6.38
CA VAL A 118 1.88 2.91 6.45
C VAL A 118 1.54 3.99 7.48
N LEU A 119 2.17 3.93 8.65
CA LEU A 119 1.92 4.92 9.70
C LEU A 119 2.30 6.33 9.24
N GLN A 120 3.44 6.47 8.59
CA GLN A 120 3.90 7.76 8.09
C GLN A 120 2.96 8.32 7.02
N LEU A 121 2.51 7.46 6.12
CA LEU A 121 1.72 7.89 4.99
C LEU A 121 0.29 8.25 5.38
N THR A 122 -0.28 7.47 6.28
CA THR A 122 -1.68 7.69 6.69
C THR A 122 -1.82 8.69 7.83
N GLY A 123 -0.75 8.97 8.54
CA GLY A 123 -0.81 9.89 9.68
C GLY A 123 -1.53 9.33 10.88
N VAL A 124 -1.81 8.03 10.91
CA VAL A 124 -2.54 7.39 12.00
C VAL A 124 -1.55 6.96 13.07
N SER A 125 -1.91 7.14 14.34
CA SER A 125 -1.03 6.77 15.44
C SER A 125 -0.98 5.24 15.57
N ASN A 126 0.08 4.75 16.19
CA ASN A 126 0.27 3.34 16.40
C ASN A 126 -0.89 2.71 17.16
N GLU A 127 -1.39 3.39 18.19
CA GLU A 127 -2.52 2.89 18.96
C GLU A 127 -3.77 2.77 18.12
N GLN A 128 -4.02 3.74 17.26
CA GLN A 128 -5.19 3.71 16.40
C GLN A 128 -5.14 2.57 15.41
N LEU A 129 -3.95 2.29 14.88
CA LEU A 129 -3.81 1.22 13.91
C LEU A 129 -3.86 -0.15 14.52
N SER A 130 -3.32 -0.31 15.71
CA SER A 130 -3.31 -1.59 16.38
C SER A 130 -4.68 -1.99 16.90
N GLY A 131 -5.62 -1.10 16.77
CA GLY A 131 -6.96 -1.38 17.19
C GLY A 131 -6.99 -1.52 18.69
N GLU A 132 -7.93 -2.26 19.11
CA GLU A 132 -8.13 -2.43 20.50
C GLU A 132 -7.15 -3.34 21.11
N ASN A 133 -6.38 -3.85 20.35
CA ASN A 133 -5.40 -4.67 20.88
C ASN A 133 -4.57 -4.02 21.86
N SER A 134 -4.94 -3.14 21.96
CA SER A 134 -4.17 -2.51 22.69
C SER A 134 -4.13 -2.55 24.05
N LEU A 135 -4.39 -3.20 23.91
CA LEU A 135 -3.99 -3.25 24.74
C LEU A 135 -3.39 -3.25 25.44
N PRO A 136 -3.30 -3.36 25.89
CA PRO A 136 -2.64 -3.28 26.51
C PRO A 136 -1.85 -3.36 27.00
N GLU A 137 -1.63 -3.54 26.87
CA GLU A 137 -0.84 -3.67 27.17
C GLU A 137 -0.09 -3.25 27.59
N GLY A 138 -0.21 -3.18 27.86
CA GLY A 138 0.50 -2.82 28.21
C GLY A 138 0.98 -2.19 28.12
N GLY A 139 0.62 -2.13 28.10
CA GLY A 139 1.28 -1.71 27.92
C GLY A 139 1.63 -1.10 27.51
N PRO A 140 1.78 -0.89 27.66
CA PRO A 140 2.33 -0.37 27.22
C PRO A 140 2.94 -0.11 26.75
N ASP A 141 3.05 -0.48 26.61
CA ASP A 141 3.59 -0.40 26.15
C ASP A 141 4.07 -0.11 25.71
N PHE A 142 4.05 -0.31 25.85
CA PHE A 142 4.38 -0.26 25.61
C PHE A 142 4.90 0.02 25.63
#